data_3a1c2c68d27f037f20ada81cb6b9d82f
#
_entry.id   3a1c2c68d27f037f20ada81cb6b9d82f
#
_cell.length_a   1.000
_cell.length_b   1.000
_cell.length_c   1.000
_cell.angle_alpha   90.00
_cell.angle_beta   90.00
_cell.angle_gamma   90.00
#
_symmetry.space_group_name_H-M   'P 1'
#
loop_
_entity.id
_entity.type
_entity.pdbx_description
1 polymer ?
#
loop_
_entity_poly.entity_id
_entity_poly.type
_entity_poly.pdbx_seq_one_letter_code
_entity_poly.pdbx_strand_id
1 'polypeptide(L)'
;MPRTASGLRLAPLLLVLALLGATAAAFAVTEVLKLEPTPVTETQVDKIFSPVCGCPTRIAHIRFRLRKADQLTLVIVDGGGHTVRTLVDGLRFSRGRHGFTWNGRTDAGALVRDGAYRPRVHLAAEHRTILLPNPIAVDTRAPTATLTIRRRVLTPGRGKLEVFYRLSEPAHPLLLVDGKVVVRGRFELHGGKLDWYGTGFGEGTHRLSLRAVDLAGNLGPRTRTVSVRLVYVELAQHALRARHGGPVVVRFGPVQTVRWRLAGATGVAHHGRLRIRAPARRGTYTLYVFFGGHSDRATVVVR
;
A
#
# COMPACT_ATOMS: atom_id res chain seq x y z
N MET A 1 -48.71 83.67 -20.04
CA MET A 1 -47.47 83.02 -19.78
C MET A 1 -47.70 82.04 -18.61
N PRO A 2 -47.68 80.71 -18.83
CA PRO A 2 -47.90 79.75 -17.74
C PRO A 2 -46.54 79.39 -17.10
N ARG A 3 -46.55 79.50 -15.81
CA ARG A 3 -45.45 79.00 -14.96
C ARG A 3 -45.45 77.46 -14.90
N THR A 4 -44.46 76.84 -15.47
CA THR A 4 -44.21 75.41 -15.36
C THR A 4 -43.77 75.01 -13.94
N ALA A 5 -44.53 74.18 -13.28
CA ALA A 5 -44.24 73.56 -11.97
C ALA A 5 -43.10 72.57 -12.15
N SER A 6 -41.95 72.88 -11.52
CA SER A 6 -40.78 72.01 -11.41
C SER A 6 -40.87 71.17 -10.12
N GLY A 7 -41.91 70.41 -9.93
CA GLY A 7 -42.12 69.67 -8.74
C GLY A 7 -42.42 68.19 -8.92
N LEU A 8 -41.55 67.40 -9.58
CA LEU A 8 -41.88 65.97 -9.68
C LEU A 8 -40.70 65.02 -9.94
N ARG A 9 -39.53 65.28 -9.40
CA ARG A 9 -38.43 64.32 -9.52
C ARG A 9 -37.79 63.84 -8.22
N LEU A 10 -38.42 64.21 -7.07
CA LEU A 10 -37.93 63.79 -5.76
C LEU A 10 -38.29 62.30 -5.44
N ALA A 11 -39.44 61.83 -5.86
CA ALA A 11 -39.89 60.47 -5.60
C ALA A 11 -38.98 59.37 -6.20
N PRO A 12 -38.59 59.46 -7.50
CA PRO A 12 -37.65 58.48 -8.05
C PRO A 12 -36.23 58.57 -7.44
N LEU A 13 -35.80 59.76 -7.06
CA LEU A 13 -34.52 59.93 -6.35
C LEU A 13 -34.52 59.28 -4.97
N LEU A 14 -35.59 59.47 -4.19
CA LEU A 14 -35.77 58.82 -2.90
C LEU A 14 -35.87 57.31 -3.01
N LEU A 15 -36.54 56.80 -4.06
CA LEU A 15 -36.60 55.36 -4.33
C LEU A 15 -35.22 54.76 -4.61
N VAL A 16 -34.41 55.42 -5.43
CA VAL A 16 -33.04 54.98 -5.75
C VAL A 16 -32.17 55.02 -4.50
N LEU A 17 -32.26 56.06 -3.69
CA LEU A 17 -31.50 56.15 -2.43
C LEU A 17 -31.93 55.08 -1.41
N ALA A 18 -33.23 54.77 -1.33
CA ALA A 18 -33.74 53.70 -0.50
C ALA A 18 -33.23 52.30 -0.96
N LEU A 19 -33.22 52.06 -2.24
CA LEU A 19 -32.69 50.86 -2.86
C LEU A 19 -31.18 50.71 -2.62
N LEU A 20 -30.41 51.78 -2.82
CA LEU A 20 -28.97 51.77 -2.54
C LEU A 20 -28.70 51.56 -1.06
N GLY A 21 -29.46 52.23 -0.15
CA GLY A 21 -29.37 51.99 1.29
C GLY A 21 -29.70 50.58 1.69
N ALA A 22 -30.75 49.96 1.13
CA ALA A 22 -31.09 48.57 1.40
C ALA A 22 -30.01 47.60 0.91
N THR A 23 -29.46 47.88 -0.32
CA THR A 23 -28.36 47.05 -0.85
C THR A 23 -27.10 47.18 -0.03
N ALA A 24 -26.71 48.38 0.43
CA ALA A 24 -25.58 48.60 1.27
C ALA A 24 -25.76 47.96 2.66
N ALA A 25 -26.97 48.04 3.25
CA ALA A 25 -27.28 47.36 4.49
C ALA A 25 -27.23 45.81 4.35
N ALA A 26 -27.79 45.26 3.27
CA ALA A 26 -27.71 43.83 2.99
C ALA A 26 -26.26 43.38 2.77
N PHE A 27 -25.44 44.17 2.10
CA PHE A 27 -24.01 43.89 1.90
C PHE A 27 -23.27 43.96 3.25
N ALA A 28 -23.50 44.98 4.08
CA ALA A 28 -22.87 45.11 5.39
C ALA A 28 -23.24 43.93 6.31
N VAL A 29 -24.48 43.47 6.32
CA VAL A 29 -24.92 42.31 7.09
C VAL A 29 -24.23 41.03 6.58
N THR A 30 -24.12 40.86 5.28
CA THR A 30 -23.40 39.68 4.69
C THR A 30 -21.92 39.69 4.97
N GLU A 31 -21.25 40.86 5.00
CA GLU A 31 -19.84 40.97 5.35
C GLU A 31 -19.60 40.70 6.85
N VAL A 32 -20.45 41.18 7.75
CA VAL A 32 -20.36 40.88 9.19
C VAL A 32 -20.53 39.37 9.45
N LEU A 33 -21.46 38.70 8.73
CA LEU A 33 -21.68 37.25 8.83
C LEU A 33 -20.47 36.44 8.32
N LYS A 34 -19.73 36.95 7.34
CA LYS A 34 -18.49 36.33 6.84
C LYS A 34 -17.32 36.46 7.81
N LEU A 35 -17.30 37.53 8.61
CA LEU A 35 -16.23 37.81 9.59
C LEU A 35 -16.38 37.05 10.89
N GLU A 36 -17.55 36.42 11.16
CA GLU A 36 -17.71 35.60 12.34
C GLU A 36 -16.78 34.39 12.34
N PRO A 37 -15.86 34.28 13.31
CA PRO A 37 -14.91 33.16 13.34
C PRO A 37 -15.63 31.83 13.44
N THR A 38 -15.22 30.87 12.64
CA THR A 38 -15.74 29.50 12.71
C THR A 38 -15.57 28.94 14.12
N PRO A 39 -16.63 28.52 14.82
CA PRO A 39 -16.53 28.04 16.20
C PRO A 39 -15.78 26.71 16.34
N VAL A 40 -15.67 25.95 15.23
CA VAL A 40 -14.91 24.70 15.11
C VAL A 40 -13.68 24.93 14.25
N THR A 41 -12.49 24.61 14.77
CA THR A 41 -11.19 24.81 14.11
C THR A 41 -10.30 23.59 14.26
N GLU A 42 -9.14 23.56 13.62
CA GLU A 42 -8.14 22.49 13.71
C GLU A 42 -8.77 21.10 13.44
N THR A 43 -9.62 21.01 12.42
CA THR A 43 -10.31 19.77 12.08
C THR A 43 -9.35 18.77 11.46
N GLN A 44 -9.27 17.58 12.03
CA GLN A 44 -8.54 16.42 11.53
C GLN A 44 -9.47 15.22 11.49
N VAL A 45 -9.62 14.63 10.31
CA VAL A 45 -10.48 13.49 10.08
C VAL A 45 -9.70 12.46 9.28
N ASP A 46 -9.72 11.21 9.69
CA ASP A 46 -9.11 10.13 8.90
C ASP A 46 -9.79 10.05 7.54
N LYS A 47 -8.98 10.00 6.48
CA LYS A 47 -9.49 10.07 5.10
C LYS A 47 -10.17 8.79 4.64
N ILE A 48 -9.67 7.64 5.12
CA ILE A 48 -10.15 6.31 4.71
C ILE A 48 -9.90 5.30 5.84
N PHE A 49 -10.82 4.36 6.01
CA PHE A 49 -10.65 3.25 6.95
C PHE A 49 -11.48 2.04 6.52
N SER A 50 -11.15 0.87 7.08
CA SER A 50 -11.92 -0.36 6.91
C SER A 50 -12.40 -0.89 8.25
N PRO A 51 -13.69 -0.85 8.56
CA PRO A 51 -14.23 -1.40 9.81
C PRO A 51 -14.10 -2.92 9.93
N VAL A 52 -13.76 -3.62 8.87
CA VAL A 52 -13.64 -5.08 8.81
C VAL A 52 -12.20 -5.58 8.79
N CYS A 53 -11.21 -4.70 8.59
CA CYS A 53 -9.80 -5.12 8.63
C CYS A 53 -9.39 -5.44 10.08
N GLY A 54 -8.60 -6.48 10.28
CA GLY A 54 -7.93 -6.76 11.55
C GLY A 54 -6.70 -5.86 11.78
N CYS A 55 -6.78 -4.57 11.48
CA CYS A 55 -5.66 -3.65 11.36
C CYS A 55 -5.89 -2.35 12.15
N PRO A 56 -4.87 -1.50 12.34
CA PRO A 56 -5.01 -0.24 13.08
C PRO A 56 -6.03 0.74 12.48
N THR A 57 -6.24 0.69 11.16
CA THR A 57 -7.19 1.54 10.44
C THR A 57 -8.63 1.02 10.47
N ARG A 58 -9.01 0.20 11.44
CA ARG A 58 -10.39 -0.29 11.62
C ARG A 58 -11.37 0.71 12.25
N ILE A 59 -10.86 1.83 12.72
CA ILE A 59 -11.61 2.89 13.40
C ILE A 59 -11.17 4.22 12.81
N ALA A 60 -12.12 5.06 12.43
CA ALA A 60 -11.86 6.43 12.00
C ALA A 60 -11.80 7.37 13.21
N HIS A 61 -10.83 8.27 13.22
CA HIS A 61 -10.66 9.30 14.22
C HIS A 61 -11.12 10.65 13.68
N ILE A 62 -11.85 11.38 14.51
CA ILE A 62 -12.38 12.70 14.22
C ILE A 62 -11.89 13.61 15.34
N ARG A 63 -11.12 14.64 15.02
CA ARG A 63 -10.59 15.59 16.00
C ARG A 63 -10.87 17.00 15.53
N PHE A 64 -11.20 17.85 16.47
CA PHE A 64 -11.39 19.29 16.23
C PHE A 64 -11.23 20.08 17.51
N ARG A 65 -11.16 21.40 17.39
CA ARG A 65 -11.08 22.33 18.52
C ARG A 65 -12.31 23.20 18.57
N LEU A 66 -12.95 23.29 19.76
CA LEU A 66 -13.97 24.27 20.05
C LEU A 66 -13.34 25.58 20.54
N ARG A 67 -13.78 26.72 19.99
CA ARG A 67 -13.35 28.05 20.44
C ARG A 67 -13.97 28.44 21.76
N LYS A 68 -15.18 28.00 22.03
CA LYS A 68 -15.94 28.24 23.27
C LYS A 68 -16.53 26.95 23.78
N ALA A 69 -16.90 26.91 25.06
CA ALA A 69 -17.69 25.79 25.62
C ALA A 69 -19.11 25.82 25.06
N ASP A 70 -19.62 24.64 24.64
CA ASP A 70 -20.95 24.51 24.05
C ASP A 70 -21.56 23.13 24.31
N GLN A 71 -22.87 23.00 24.12
CA GLN A 71 -23.55 21.71 23.98
C GLN A 71 -23.40 21.26 22.54
N LEU A 72 -22.83 20.06 22.36
CA LEU A 72 -22.43 19.52 21.07
C LEU A 72 -23.21 18.27 20.75
N THR A 73 -23.77 18.22 19.55
CA THR A 73 -24.24 17.00 18.89
C THR A 73 -23.34 16.70 17.71
N LEU A 74 -22.74 15.51 17.69
CA LEU A 74 -21.87 15.04 16.60
C LEU A 74 -22.51 13.81 15.96
N VAL A 75 -22.81 13.91 14.69
CA VAL A 75 -23.35 12.79 13.90
C VAL A 75 -22.49 12.53 12.68
N ILE A 76 -22.53 11.30 12.20
CA ILE A 76 -21.99 10.92 10.88
C ILE A 76 -23.14 10.91 9.89
N VAL A 77 -22.96 11.56 8.74
CA VAL A 77 -23.95 11.61 7.67
C VAL A 77 -23.42 10.97 6.40
N ASP A 78 -24.29 10.39 5.61
CA ASP A 78 -24.01 9.85 4.28
C ASP A 78 -23.94 10.95 3.21
N GLY A 79 -23.74 10.57 1.93
CA GLY A 79 -23.70 11.48 0.80
C GLY A 79 -25.01 12.22 0.54
N GLY A 80 -26.15 11.72 1.02
CA GLY A 80 -27.46 12.35 0.95
C GLY A 80 -27.76 13.28 2.14
N GLY A 81 -26.85 13.35 3.14
CA GLY A 81 -27.04 14.14 4.35
C GLY A 81 -27.85 13.45 5.44
N HIS A 82 -28.23 12.18 5.27
CA HIS A 82 -28.96 11.41 6.29
C HIS A 82 -28.00 10.97 7.40
N THR A 83 -28.45 11.10 8.65
CA THR A 83 -27.69 10.63 9.80
C THR A 83 -27.64 9.10 9.81
N VAL A 84 -26.42 8.55 9.83
CA VAL A 84 -26.18 7.11 9.93
C VAL A 84 -25.71 6.71 11.32
N ARG A 85 -25.05 7.61 12.04
CA ARG A 85 -24.54 7.35 13.39
C ARG A 85 -24.53 8.64 14.22
N THR A 86 -25.05 8.58 15.43
CA THR A 86 -24.92 9.60 16.47
C THR A 86 -23.77 9.21 17.38
N LEU A 87 -22.70 10.02 17.40
CA LEU A 87 -21.53 9.80 18.25
C LEU A 87 -21.67 10.51 19.59
N VAL A 88 -22.28 11.69 19.56
CA VAL A 88 -22.57 12.52 20.75
C VAL A 88 -23.93 13.18 20.53
N ASP A 89 -24.75 13.25 21.57
CA ASP A 89 -26.03 13.92 21.54
C ASP A 89 -26.17 14.91 22.69
N GLY A 90 -26.13 16.20 22.38
CA GLY A 90 -26.39 17.32 23.29
C GLY A 90 -25.48 17.43 24.52
N LEU A 91 -24.32 16.81 24.53
CA LEU A 91 -23.40 16.84 25.66
C LEU A 91 -22.60 18.13 25.72
N ARG A 92 -22.34 18.64 26.93
CA ARG A 92 -21.53 19.85 27.15
C ARG A 92 -20.04 19.53 27.03
N PHE A 93 -19.34 20.30 26.19
CA PHE A 93 -17.90 20.25 26.01
C PHE A 93 -17.26 21.61 26.37
N SER A 94 -16.09 21.57 26.97
CA SER A 94 -15.29 22.77 27.28
C SER A 94 -14.64 23.31 26.00
N ARG A 95 -14.17 24.54 26.05
CA ARG A 95 -13.22 25.07 25.05
C ARG A 95 -11.98 24.17 24.99
N GLY A 96 -11.52 23.83 23.80
CA GLY A 96 -10.32 23.02 23.63
C GLY A 96 -10.44 21.96 22.52
N ARG A 97 -9.47 21.06 22.46
CA ARG A 97 -9.40 19.96 21.50
C ARG A 97 -10.23 18.77 22.00
N HIS A 98 -11.02 18.19 21.12
CA HIS A 98 -11.82 17.01 21.38
C HIS A 98 -11.58 15.95 20.29
N GLY A 99 -11.66 14.68 20.69
CA GLY A 99 -11.46 13.55 19.81
C GLY A 99 -12.58 12.53 19.95
N PHE A 100 -13.04 12.02 18.82
CA PHE A 100 -14.10 11.04 18.72
C PHE A 100 -13.67 9.93 17.77
N THR A 101 -14.32 8.77 17.88
CA THR A 101 -14.03 7.63 17.02
C THR A 101 -15.33 7.09 16.42
N TRP A 102 -15.22 6.58 15.20
CA TRP A 102 -16.30 5.89 14.52
C TRP A 102 -15.82 4.55 13.96
N ASN A 103 -16.58 3.51 14.26
CA ASN A 103 -16.28 2.13 13.88
C ASN A 103 -17.01 1.66 12.60
N GLY A 104 -17.53 2.57 11.79
CA GLY A 104 -18.23 2.23 10.55
C GLY A 104 -19.61 1.58 10.74
N ARG A 105 -20.21 1.72 11.92
CA ARG A 105 -21.55 1.16 12.19
C ARG A 105 -22.59 2.26 12.38
N THR A 106 -23.83 1.93 12.01
CA THR A 106 -25.02 2.75 12.25
C THR A 106 -25.41 2.76 13.74
N ASP A 107 -26.40 3.56 14.11
CA ASP A 107 -27.00 3.53 15.46
C ASP A 107 -27.61 2.16 15.78
N ALA A 108 -28.15 1.46 14.79
CA ALA A 108 -28.67 0.09 14.92
C ALA A 108 -27.58 -0.98 14.98
N GLY A 109 -26.27 -0.60 14.94
CA GLY A 109 -25.14 -1.54 14.98
C GLY A 109 -24.79 -2.20 13.65
N ALA A 110 -25.55 -1.96 12.58
CA ALA A 110 -25.27 -2.49 11.25
C ALA A 110 -24.02 -1.82 10.64
N LEU A 111 -23.25 -2.58 9.86
CA LEU A 111 -22.13 -2.04 9.08
C LEU A 111 -22.67 -1.12 7.97
N VAL A 112 -22.09 0.06 7.82
CA VAL A 112 -22.41 0.95 6.70
C VAL A 112 -21.85 0.41 5.38
N ARG A 113 -22.42 0.83 4.26
CA ARG A 113 -21.89 0.50 2.92
C ARG A 113 -20.60 1.25 2.64
N ASP A 114 -19.80 0.73 1.72
CA ASP A 114 -18.66 1.47 1.17
C ASP A 114 -19.13 2.80 0.58
N GLY A 115 -18.38 3.86 0.86
CA GLY A 115 -18.74 5.19 0.41
C GLY A 115 -18.12 6.30 1.25
N ALA A 116 -18.50 7.54 0.94
CA ALA A 116 -18.02 8.73 1.64
C ALA A 116 -19.05 9.19 2.68
N TYR A 117 -18.57 9.42 3.89
CA TYR A 117 -19.33 9.90 5.02
C TYR A 117 -18.71 11.17 5.57
N ARG A 118 -19.50 12.02 6.24
CA ARG A 118 -18.98 13.26 6.83
C ARG A 118 -19.44 13.43 8.26
N PRO A 119 -18.55 13.87 9.16
CA PRO A 119 -18.98 14.32 10.46
C PRO A 119 -19.72 15.66 10.35
N ARG A 120 -20.85 15.78 11.03
CA ARG A 120 -21.67 16.99 11.15
C ARG A 120 -21.79 17.35 12.62
N VAL A 121 -21.33 18.56 12.97
CA VAL A 121 -21.33 19.11 14.31
C VAL A 121 -22.44 20.13 14.44
N HIS A 122 -23.30 20.00 15.43
CA HIS A 122 -24.25 21.03 15.83
C HIS A 122 -23.86 21.58 17.20
N LEU A 123 -23.82 22.90 17.30
CA LEU A 123 -23.50 23.67 18.51
C LEU A 123 -24.74 24.43 18.94
N ALA A 124 -25.32 24.07 20.10
CA ALA A 124 -26.60 24.58 20.53
C ALA A 124 -26.56 26.06 20.93
N ALA A 125 -25.53 26.50 21.68
CA ALA A 125 -25.42 27.89 22.11
C ALA A 125 -25.06 28.85 20.96
N GLU A 126 -24.26 28.35 19.98
CA GLU A 126 -23.91 29.13 18.79
C GLU A 126 -25.00 29.01 17.70
N HIS A 127 -26.06 28.21 17.86
CA HIS A 127 -27.12 27.93 16.88
C HIS A 127 -26.57 27.57 15.49
N ARG A 128 -25.42 26.87 15.42
CA ARG A 128 -24.71 26.58 14.18
C ARG A 128 -24.53 25.10 13.94
N THR A 129 -24.79 24.69 12.70
CA THR A 129 -24.50 23.35 12.21
C THR A 129 -23.37 23.43 11.17
N ILE A 130 -22.33 22.64 11.39
CA ILE A 130 -21.10 22.64 10.59
C ILE A 130 -20.87 21.24 10.06
N LEU A 131 -20.83 21.09 8.74
CA LEU A 131 -20.38 19.89 8.09
C LEU A 131 -18.85 19.96 7.96
N LEU A 132 -18.13 19.01 8.58
CA LEU A 132 -16.67 19.03 8.50
C LEU A 132 -16.20 18.81 7.05
N PRO A 133 -15.14 19.53 6.61
CA PRO A 133 -14.80 19.61 5.18
C PRO A 133 -14.29 18.28 4.60
N ASN A 134 -13.65 17.44 5.42
CA ASN A 134 -13.01 16.21 4.97
C ASN A 134 -13.96 15.02 5.11
N PRO A 135 -14.30 14.32 4.01
CA PRO A 135 -15.04 13.08 4.08
C PRO A 135 -14.18 11.94 4.63
N ILE A 136 -14.83 10.98 5.26
CA ILE A 136 -14.27 9.69 5.66
C ILE A 136 -14.74 8.66 4.63
N ALA A 137 -13.83 8.08 3.88
CA ALA A 137 -14.14 6.96 3.02
C ALA A 137 -14.20 5.66 3.83
N VAL A 138 -15.27 4.93 3.71
CA VAL A 138 -15.37 3.54 4.18
C VAL A 138 -15.11 2.63 3.00
N ASP A 139 -14.13 1.74 3.14
CA ASP A 139 -13.78 0.76 2.12
C ASP A 139 -13.55 -0.59 2.79
N THR A 140 -14.40 -1.56 2.47
CA THR A 140 -14.33 -2.93 3.02
C THR A 140 -13.83 -3.96 2.01
N ARG A 141 -13.49 -3.52 0.79
CA ARG A 141 -13.04 -4.40 -0.29
C ARG A 141 -11.55 -4.60 -0.22
N ALA A 142 -11.14 -5.86 -0.28
CA ALA A 142 -9.73 -6.19 -0.29
C ALA A 142 -9.19 -6.26 -1.72
N PRO A 143 -8.01 -5.69 -2.01
CA PRO A 143 -7.38 -5.73 -3.32
C PRO A 143 -7.04 -7.16 -3.73
N THR A 144 -7.22 -7.49 -5.00
CA THR A 144 -6.71 -8.72 -5.60
C THR A 144 -5.45 -8.43 -6.40
N ALA A 145 -4.61 -9.46 -6.55
CA ALA A 145 -3.37 -9.33 -7.29
C ALA A 145 -3.13 -10.55 -8.21
N THR A 146 -2.33 -10.34 -9.26
CA THR A 146 -1.75 -11.41 -10.07
C THR A 146 -0.24 -11.29 -10.04
N LEU A 147 0.46 -12.43 -10.18
CA LEU A 147 1.92 -12.50 -10.15
C LEU A 147 2.43 -13.25 -11.38
N THR A 148 3.48 -12.72 -12.01
CA THR A 148 4.17 -13.32 -13.14
C THR A 148 5.68 -13.17 -12.98
N ILE A 149 6.44 -14.22 -13.33
CA ILE A 149 7.90 -14.21 -13.39
C ILE A 149 8.37 -14.74 -14.74
N ARG A 150 9.48 -14.20 -15.24
CA ARG A 150 10.07 -14.66 -16.51
C ARG A 150 11.13 -15.75 -16.32
N ARG A 151 11.78 -15.77 -15.16
CA ARG A 151 12.83 -16.73 -14.83
C ARG A 151 12.44 -17.51 -13.58
N ARG A 152 12.79 -18.80 -13.53
CA ARG A 152 12.49 -19.67 -12.39
C ARG A 152 13.73 -20.14 -11.65
N VAL A 153 14.88 -19.58 -11.99
CA VAL A 153 16.17 -19.84 -11.33
C VAL A 153 16.81 -18.53 -10.98
N LEU A 154 17.27 -18.40 -9.75
CA LEU A 154 17.98 -17.26 -9.23
C LEU A 154 19.25 -17.69 -8.51
N THR A 155 20.34 -16.99 -8.74
CA THR A 155 21.60 -17.12 -7.98
C THR A 155 21.68 -15.98 -6.98
N PRO A 156 21.51 -16.24 -5.69
CA PRO A 156 21.59 -15.20 -4.67
C PRO A 156 22.97 -14.48 -4.71
N GLY A 157 22.94 -13.17 -4.55
CA GLY A 157 24.13 -12.32 -4.58
C GLY A 157 24.73 -12.04 -5.97
N ARG A 158 24.20 -12.65 -7.05
CA ARG A 158 24.66 -12.42 -8.44
C ARG A 158 23.57 -11.95 -9.40
N GLY A 159 22.38 -11.75 -8.91
CA GLY A 159 21.26 -11.30 -9.72
C GLY A 159 20.01 -11.06 -8.88
N LYS A 160 18.97 -10.67 -9.58
CA LYS A 160 17.64 -10.47 -9.00
C LYS A 160 16.60 -11.22 -9.80
N LEU A 161 15.55 -11.63 -9.15
CA LEU A 161 14.32 -12.10 -9.75
C LEU A 161 13.35 -10.93 -9.87
N GLU A 162 12.97 -10.61 -11.09
CA GLU A 162 11.93 -9.62 -11.35
C GLU A 162 10.56 -10.29 -11.26
N VAL A 163 9.75 -9.81 -10.33
CA VAL A 163 8.40 -10.29 -10.07
C VAL A 163 7.44 -9.22 -10.56
N PHE A 164 6.78 -9.46 -11.69
CA PHE A 164 5.77 -8.58 -12.25
C PHE A 164 4.42 -8.87 -11.61
N TYR A 165 3.64 -7.83 -11.38
CA TYR A 165 2.32 -7.96 -10.77
C TYR A 165 1.32 -6.96 -11.35
N ARG A 166 0.03 -7.31 -11.22
CA ARG A 166 -1.10 -6.41 -11.46
C ARG A 166 -1.99 -6.40 -10.23
N LEU A 167 -2.64 -5.27 -9.99
CA LEU A 167 -3.55 -5.02 -8.88
C LEU A 167 -4.93 -4.68 -9.42
N SER A 168 -5.99 -5.12 -8.74
CA SER A 168 -7.38 -4.75 -9.06
C SER A 168 -7.69 -3.30 -8.74
N GLU A 169 -6.96 -2.71 -7.80
CA GLU A 169 -7.12 -1.36 -7.26
C GLU A 169 -5.81 -0.85 -6.67
N PRO A 170 -5.71 0.46 -6.35
CA PRO A 170 -4.52 1.05 -5.76
C PRO A 170 -4.16 0.40 -4.41
N ALA A 171 -2.95 -0.17 -4.30
CA ALA A 171 -2.52 -0.90 -3.11
C ALA A 171 -1.00 -1.02 -3.00
N HIS A 172 -0.52 -1.45 -1.83
CA HIS A 172 0.87 -1.86 -1.59
C HIS A 172 1.02 -3.36 -1.85
N PRO A 173 1.83 -3.80 -2.83
CA PRO A 173 2.11 -5.20 -3.05
C PRO A 173 3.06 -5.76 -1.99
N LEU A 174 2.80 -6.99 -1.55
CA LEU A 174 3.61 -7.74 -0.60
C LEU A 174 4.06 -9.04 -1.26
N LEU A 175 5.35 -9.17 -1.54
CA LEU A 175 5.92 -10.41 -2.03
C LEU A 175 6.21 -11.35 -0.85
N LEU A 176 5.70 -12.57 -0.95
CA LEU A 176 5.93 -13.62 0.02
C LEU A 176 6.76 -14.74 -0.60
N VAL A 177 7.75 -15.20 0.15
CA VAL A 177 8.52 -16.40 -0.16
C VAL A 177 8.34 -17.37 0.99
N ASP A 178 7.88 -18.59 0.68
CA ASP A 178 7.54 -19.64 1.65
C ASP A 178 6.63 -19.11 2.78
N GLY A 179 5.70 -18.24 2.40
CA GLY A 179 4.73 -17.65 3.32
C GLY A 179 5.19 -16.43 4.12
N LYS A 180 6.47 -16.08 4.07
CA LYS A 180 7.04 -14.90 4.76
C LYS A 180 7.11 -13.70 3.82
N VAL A 181 6.72 -12.52 4.29
CA VAL A 181 6.86 -11.27 3.51
C VAL A 181 8.33 -10.90 3.42
N VAL A 182 8.84 -10.81 2.20
CA VAL A 182 10.26 -10.49 1.91
C VAL A 182 10.45 -9.14 1.25
N VAL A 183 9.46 -8.66 0.50
CA VAL A 183 9.46 -7.34 -0.13
C VAL A 183 8.10 -6.68 0.08
N ARG A 184 8.12 -5.45 0.56
CA ARG A 184 6.96 -4.57 0.59
C ARG A 184 7.16 -3.50 -0.48
N GLY A 185 6.31 -3.49 -1.50
CA GLY A 185 6.33 -2.49 -2.56
C GLY A 185 5.75 -1.15 -2.14
N ARG A 186 6.00 -0.14 -2.93
CA ARG A 186 5.36 1.17 -2.80
C ARG A 186 3.88 1.07 -3.18
N PHE A 187 3.14 2.11 -2.85
CA PHE A 187 1.76 2.25 -3.30
C PHE A 187 1.72 2.41 -4.82
N GLU A 188 0.95 1.57 -5.50
CA GLU A 188 0.84 1.55 -6.95
C GLU A 188 -0.63 1.49 -7.37
N LEU A 189 -0.97 2.16 -8.48
CA LEU A 189 -2.36 2.26 -8.95
C LEU A 189 -2.84 0.97 -9.63
N HIS A 190 -2.00 0.35 -10.46
CA HIS A 190 -2.45 -0.77 -11.32
C HIS A 190 -1.51 -1.98 -11.30
N GLY A 191 -0.28 -1.81 -10.90
CA GLY A 191 0.72 -2.87 -10.89
C GLY A 191 2.12 -2.36 -11.15
N GLY A 192 3.09 -3.28 -11.22
CA GLY A 192 4.49 -2.92 -11.39
C GLY A 192 5.42 -4.11 -11.29
N LYS A 193 6.60 -3.86 -10.76
CA LYS A 193 7.66 -4.83 -10.62
C LYS A 193 8.28 -4.76 -9.21
N LEU A 194 8.51 -5.92 -8.60
CA LEU A 194 9.32 -6.09 -7.39
C LEU A 194 10.58 -6.86 -7.73
N ASP A 195 11.69 -6.48 -7.13
CA ASP A 195 12.97 -7.17 -7.26
C ASP A 195 13.24 -7.99 -5.99
N TRP A 196 13.52 -9.29 -6.17
CA TRP A 196 13.92 -10.18 -5.08
C TRP A 196 15.31 -10.77 -5.35
N TYR A 197 16.19 -10.68 -4.36
CA TYR A 197 17.60 -11.06 -4.51
C TYR A 197 17.93 -12.45 -3.92
N GLY A 198 16.95 -13.13 -3.30
CA GLY A 198 17.14 -14.44 -2.71
C GLY A 198 17.99 -14.47 -1.44
N THR A 199 18.41 -13.33 -0.92
CA THR A 199 19.23 -13.23 0.29
C THR A 199 18.48 -13.73 1.52
N GLY A 200 19.16 -14.51 2.37
CA GLY A 200 18.55 -15.09 3.57
C GLY A 200 17.76 -16.39 3.34
N PHE A 201 17.78 -16.90 2.08
CA PHE A 201 17.17 -18.20 1.73
C PHE A 201 18.24 -19.21 1.33
N GLY A 202 18.04 -20.46 1.72
CA GLY A 202 18.91 -21.57 1.36
C GLY A 202 18.77 -21.96 -0.11
N GLU A 203 19.63 -22.89 -0.55
CA GLU A 203 19.50 -23.54 -1.84
C GLU A 203 18.25 -24.42 -1.89
N GLY A 204 17.61 -24.50 -3.06
CA GLY A 204 16.44 -25.32 -3.26
C GLY A 204 15.27 -24.61 -3.91
N THR A 205 14.09 -25.23 -3.86
CA THR A 205 12.87 -24.71 -4.44
C THR A 205 12.07 -23.91 -3.41
N HIS A 206 11.79 -22.66 -3.72
CA HIS A 206 11.00 -21.74 -2.92
C HIS A 206 9.69 -21.38 -3.61
N ARG A 207 8.64 -21.15 -2.83
CA ARG A 207 7.30 -20.81 -3.31
C ARG A 207 7.05 -19.33 -3.15
N LEU A 208 6.86 -18.64 -4.27
CA LEU A 208 6.53 -17.23 -4.31
C LEU A 208 5.03 -17.04 -4.43
N SER A 209 4.49 -16.10 -3.69
CA SER A 209 3.13 -15.60 -3.84
C SER A 209 3.09 -14.11 -3.56
N LEU A 210 2.01 -13.43 -3.96
CA LEU A 210 1.82 -12.01 -3.72
C LEU A 210 0.49 -11.79 -3.00
N ARG A 211 0.45 -10.79 -2.14
CA ARG A 211 -0.75 -10.16 -1.58
C ARG A 211 -0.68 -8.66 -1.84
N ALA A 212 -1.78 -7.98 -1.65
CA ALA A 212 -1.80 -6.54 -1.66
C ALA A 212 -2.58 -6.02 -0.45
N VAL A 213 -2.21 -4.83 0.03
CA VAL A 213 -2.92 -4.12 1.09
C VAL A 213 -3.21 -2.71 0.62
N ASP A 214 -4.49 -2.30 0.67
CA ASP A 214 -4.92 -0.96 0.27
C ASP A 214 -4.66 0.11 1.35
N LEU A 215 -5.10 1.33 1.09
CA LEU A 215 -4.98 2.44 2.05
C LEU A 215 -5.94 2.31 3.24
N ALA A 216 -7.06 1.60 3.08
CA ALA A 216 -7.99 1.32 4.17
C ALA A 216 -7.47 0.23 5.12
N GLY A 217 -6.45 -0.53 4.70
CA GLY A 217 -5.84 -1.63 5.44
C GLY A 217 -6.43 -3.00 5.10
N ASN A 218 -7.27 -3.13 4.07
CA ASN A 218 -7.78 -4.42 3.65
C ASN A 218 -6.67 -5.24 3.00
N LEU A 219 -6.43 -6.42 3.55
CA LEU A 219 -5.38 -7.32 3.07
C LEU A 219 -5.99 -8.38 2.15
N GLY A 220 -5.65 -8.28 0.86
CA GLY A 220 -6.13 -9.17 -0.19
C GLY A 220 -5.69 -10.63 -0.04
N PRO A 221 -6.30 -11.54 -0.78
CA PRO A 221 -5.92 -12.96 -0.79
C PRO A 221 -4.53 -13.15 -1.39
N ARG A 222 -3.93 -14.31 -1.11
CA ARG A 222 -2.67 -14.71 -1.78
C ARG A 222 -2.95 -15.10 -3.22
N THR A 223 -2.06 -14.70 -4.13
CA THR A 223 -2.05 -15.22 -5.49
C THR A 223 -1.75 -16.73 -5.49
N ARG A 224 -1.96 -17.39 -6.64
CA ARG A 224 -1.39 -18.71 -6.87
C ARG A 224 0.13 -18.67 -6.68
N THR A 225 0.69 -19.74 -6.14
CA THR A 225 2.14 -19.84 -5.90
C THR A 225 2.88 -20.16 -7.19
N VAL A 226 4.06 -19.57 -7.32
CA VAL A 226 5.02 -19.86 -8.40
C VAL A 226 6.31 -20.35 -7.78
N SER A 227 6.83 -21.48 -8.26
CA SER A 227 8.08 -22.05 -7.79
C SER A 227 9.28 -21.40 -8.45
N VAL A 228 10.29 -21.09 -7.64
CA VAL A 228 11.61 -20.56 -8.06
C VAL A 228 12.68 -21.39 -7.39
N ARG A 229 13.72 -21.78 -8.13
CA ARG A 229 14.85 -22.51 -7.61
C ARG A 229 16.01 -21.55 -7.34
N LEU A 230 16.49 -21.54 -6.10
CA LEU A 230 17.74 -20.88 -5.75
C LEU A 230 18.90 -21.84 -5.96
N VAL A 231 19.88 -21.42 -6.75
CA VAL A 231 21.05 -22.23 -7.13
C VAL A 231 22.28 -21.38 -6.99
N TYR A 232 23.23 -21.84 -6.21
CA TYR A 232 24.54 -21.19 -6.05
C TYR A 232 25.57 -21.77 -7.02
N VAL A 233 25.60 -23.11 -7.14
CA VAL A 233 26.46 -23.84 -8.08
C VAL A 233 25.76 -25.14 -8.50
N GLU A 234 25.82 -25.49 -9.76
CA GLU A 234 25.24 -26.70 -10.31
C GLU A 234 26.10 -27.21 -11.48
N LEU A 235 26.36 -28.50 -11.52
CA LEU A 235 26.94 -29.19 -12.66
C LEU A 235 25.87 -29.53 -13.70
N ALA A 236 26.15 -29.30 -14.95
CA ALA A 236 25.20 -29.64 -16.03
C ALA A 236 24.95 -31.16 -16.17
N GLN A 237 25.85 -31.98 -15.62
CA GLN A 237 25.78 -33.44 -15.65
C GLN A 237 26.28 -34.00 -14.31
N HIS A 238 25.53 -34.93 -13.73
CA HIS A 238 25.86 -35.57 -12.45
C HIS A 238 26.43 -36.99 -12.62
N ALA A 239 26.47 -37.49 -13.87
CA ALA A 239 27.11 -38.77 -14.25
C ALA A 239 28.06 -38.53 -15.41
N LEU A 240 29.34 -38.78 -15.21
CA LEU A 240 30.40 -38.55 -16.14
C LEU A 240 31.16 -39.84 -16.39
N ARG A 241 31.64 -40.05 -17.60
CA ARG A 241 32.50 -41.21 -17.97
C ARG A 241 33.79 -40.70 -18.60
N ALA A 242 34.93 -41.28 -18.23
CA ALA A 242 36.24 -40.93 -18.78
C ALA A 242 37.14 -42.16 -18.91
N ARG A 243 38.11 -42.11 -19.79
CA ARG A 243 39.24 -43.08 -19.80
C ARG A 243 40.21 -42.68 -18.68
N HIS A 244 40.93 -43.66 -18.14
CA HIS A 244 41.99 -43.38 -17.15
C HIS A 244 42.99 -42.32 -17.69
N GLY A 245 43.34 -41.32 -16.91
CA GLY A 245 44.17 -40.20 -17.33
C GLY A 245 43.60 -39.29 -18.42
N GLY A 246 42.39 -39.61 -18.97
CA GLY A 246 41.72 -38.88 -20.03
C GLY A 246 41.01 -37.59 -19.52
N PRO A 247 40.49 -36.79 -20.45
CA PRO A 247 39.80 -35.55 -20.06
C PRO A 247 38.42 -35.83 -19.46
N VAL A 248 38.11 -35.15 -18.34
CA VAL A 248 36.77 -34.96 -17.80
C VAL A 248 36.36 -33.54 -18.07
N VAL A 249 35.27 -33.37 -18.84
CA VAL A 249 34.75 -32.06 -19.20
C VAL A 249 33.30 -31.98 -18.78
N VAL A 250 32.96 -30.95 -18.00
CA VAL A 250 31.58 -30.67 -17.58
C VAL A 250 31.37 -29.15 -17.50
N ARG A 251 30.18 -28.72 -17.85
CA ARG A 251 29.75 -27.33 -17.63
C ARG A 251 29.22 -27.18 -16.22
N PHE A 252 29.37 -26.01 -15.68
CA PHE A 252 28.79 -25.61 -14.40
C PHE A 252 28.18 -24.23 -14.51
N GLY A 253 27.23 -23.94 -13.67
CA GLY A 253 26.55 -22.65 -13.62
C GLY A 253 25.73 -22.49 -12.32
N PRO A 254 25.06 -21.39 -12.16
CA PRO A 254 25.09 -20.15 -12.93
C PRO A 254 26.33 -19.27 -12.66
N VAL A 255 27.23 -19.70 -11.79
CA VAL A 255 28.49 -18.98 -11.49
C VAL A 255 29.54 -19.23 -12.58
N GLN A 256 30.48 -18.28 -12.74
CA GLN A 256 31.51 -18.36 -13.75
C GLN A 256 32.81 -18.99 -13.24
N THR A 257 32.98 -19.09 -11.93
CA THR A 257 34.20 -19.61 -11.30
C THR A 257 33.82 -20.51 -10.13
N VAL A 258 34.44 -21.69 -10.05
CA VAL A 258 34.26 -22.66 -8.97
C VAL A 258 35.61 -23.22 -8.53
N ARG A 259 35.71 -23.61 -7.24
CA ARG A 259 36.76 -24.54 -6.81
C ARG A 259 36.26 -25.95 -7.05
N TRP A 260 37.14 -26.87 -7.36
CA TRP A 260 36.79 -28.28 -7.60
C TRP A 260 37.71 -29.23 -6.83
N ARG A 261 37.25 -30.43 -6.61
CA ARG A 261 38.00 -31.54 -6.02
C ARG A 261 37.59 -32.86 -6.70
N LEU A 262 38.57 -33.65 -7.15
CA LEU A 262 38.40 -35.00 -7.68
C LEU A 262 39.57 -35.88 -7.24
N ALA A 263 39.32 -37.00 -6.56
CA ALA A 263 40.33 -37.99 -6.16
C ALA A 263 41.61 -37.39 -5.53
N GLY A 264 41.44 -36.41 -4.62
CA GLY A 264 42.53 -35.70 -3.99
C GLY A 264 43.11 -34.49 -4.79
N ALA A 265 42.95 -34.45 -6.07
CA ALA A 265 43.33 -33.28 -6.88
C ALA A 265 42.30 -32.15 -6.66
N THR A 266 42.82 -30.92 -6.61
CA THR A 266 42.00 -29.69 -6.44
C THR A 266 42.42 -28.62 -7.42
N GLY A 267 41.56 -27.64 -7.64
CA GLY A 267 41.91 -26.47 -8.47
C GLY A 267 40.70 -25.53 -8.63
N VAL A 268 40.86 -24.59 -9.53
CA VAL A 268 39.87 -23.58 -9.90
C VAL A 268 39.49 -23.76 -11.36
N ALA A 269 38.23 -23.66 -11.68
CA ALA A 269 37.71 -23.63 -13.05
C ALA A 269 36.95 -22.32 -13.28
N HIS A 270 37.09 -21.81 -14.50
CA HIS A 270 36.56 -20.51 -14.92
C HIS A 270 35.60 -20.65 -16.12
N HIS A 271 34.86 -19.59 -16.43
CA HIS A 271 33.98 -19.46 -17.59
C HIS A 271 32.90 -20.55 -17.72
N GLY A 272 32.41 -21.04 -16.57
CA GLY A 272 31.32 -22.05 -16.57
C GLY A 272 31.69 -23.40 -17.11
N ARG A 273 33.01 -23.71 -17.29
CA ARG A 273 33.49 -24.97 -17.84
C ARG A 273 34.65 -25.52 -17.00
N LEU A 274 34.52 -26.75 -16.58
CA LEU A 274 35.54 -27.53 -15.92
C LEU A 274 36.15 -28.51 -16.93
N ARG A 275 37.49 -28.48 -17.08
CA ARG A 275 38.27 -29.42 -17.86
C ARG A 275 39.47 -29.90 -17.04
N ILE A 276 39.42 -31.16 -16.59
CA ILE A 276 40.41 -31.79 -15.72
C ILE A 276 40.78 -33.16 -16.24
N ARG A 277 41.86 -33.75 -15.72
CA ARG A 277 42.22 -35.14 -16.01
C ARG A 277 41.50 -36.10 -15.04
N ALA A 278 41.04 -37.21 -15.57
CA ALA A 278 40.51 -38.32 -14.77
C ALA A 278 41.67 -38.98 -13.99
N PRO A 279 41.40 -39.60 -12.84
CA PRO A 279 42.35 -40.42 -12.13
C PRO A 279 43.00 -41.50 -13.03
N ALA A 280 44.27 -41.82 -12.75
CA ALA A 280 45.00 -42.86 -13.49
C ALA A 280 44.48 -44.27 -13.23
N ARG A 281 43.88 -44.50 -12.04
CA ARG A 281 43.27 -45.81 -11.69
C ARG A 281 41.82 -45.89 -12.13
N ARG A 282 41.39 -47.05 -12.63
CA ARG A 282 39.99 -47.31 -12.94
C ARG A 282 39.18 -47.33 -11.67
N GLY A 283 37.94 -46.92 -11.73
CA GLY A 283 37.03 -46.87 -10.58
C GLY A 283 35.97 -45.81 -10.66
N THR A 284 35.23 -45.65 -9.58
CA THR A 284 34.18 -44.64 -9.44
C THR A 284 34.66 -43.57 -8.46
N TYR A 285 34.63 -42.33 -8.89
CA TYR A 285 35.09 -41.17 -8.13
C TYR A 285 33.99 -40.11 -8.02
N THR A 286 34.07 -39.25 -7.00
CA THR A 286 33.15 -38.11 -6.87
C THR A 286 33.89 -36.82 -7.18
N LEU A 287 33.40 -36.13 -8.18
CA LEU A 287 33.78 -34.75 -8.49
C LEU A 287 32.93 -33.82 -7.65
N TYR A 288 33.54 -32.95 -6.87
CA TYR A 288 32.88 -31.87 -6.17
C TYR A 288 33.23 -30.52 -6.82
N VAL A 289 32.25 -29.62 -6.90
CA VAL A 289 32.45 -28.22 -7.21
C VAL A 289 31.93 -27.37 -6.06
N PHE A 290 32.62 -26.27 -5.77
CA PHE A 290 32.32 -25.42 -4.59
C PHE A 290 32.25 -23.96 -5.01
N PHE A 291 31.28 -23.23 -4.45
CA PHE A 291 31.12 -21.80 -4.56
C PHE A 291 30.47 -21.23 -3.30
N GLY A 292 31.16 -20.28 -2.60
CA GLY A 292 30.56 -19.54 -1.48
C GLY A 292 29.95 -20.40 -0.35
N GLY A 293 30.56 -21.54 -0.02
CA GLY A 293 30.03 -22.45 1.01
C GLY A 293 29.02 -23.49 0.49
N HIS A 294 28.61 -23.37 -0.77
CA HIS A 294 27.71 -24.32 -1.45
C HIS A 294 28.50 -25.28 -2.32
N SER A 295 27.98 -26.48 -2.56
CA SER A 295 28.64 -27.47 -3.38
C SER A 295 27.64 -28.29 -4.20
N ASP A 296 28.11 -28.74 -5.36
CA ASP A 296 27.44 -29.78 -6.14
C ASP A 296 28.42 -30.89 -6.46
N ARG A 297 27.94 -32.07 -6.83
CA ARG A 297 28.75 -33.24 -7.07
C ARG A 297 28.30 -34.05 -8.28
N ALA A 298 29.24 -34.69 -8.94
CA ALA A 298 28.98 -35.64 -10.00
C ALA A 298 29.76 -36.93 -9.77
N THR A 299 29.21 -38.05 -10.19
CA THR A 299 29.87 -39.34 -10.23
C THR A 299 30.72 -39.44 -11.51
N VAL A 300 32.00 -39.73 -11.39
CA VAL A 300 32.94 -39.94 -12.51
C VAL A 300 33.36 -41.40 -12.56
N VAL A 301 32.90 -42.12 -13.58
CA VAL A 301 33.29 -43.51 -13.82
C VAL A 301 34.48 -43.55 -14.77
N VAL A 302 35.64 -43.99 -14.26
CA VAL A 302 36.91 -44.12 -15.00
C VAL A 302 37.05 -45.57 -15.46
N ARG A 303 37.13 -45.78 -16.77
CA ARG A 303 37.29 -47.06 -17.42
C ARG A 303 38.68 -47.22 -18.06
#